data_ed6e93aaa63b31c0db84c4f3de04162d
#
_entry.id   ed6e93aaa63b31c0db84c4f3de04162d
#
_cell.length_a   1.000
_cell.length_b   1.000
_cell.length_c   1.000
_cell.angle_alpha   90.00
_cell.angle_beta   90.00
_cell.angle_gamma   90.00
#
_symmetry.space_group_name_H-M   'P 1'
#
loop_
_entity.id
_entity.type
_entity.pdbx_description
1 polymer ?
#
loop_
_entity_poly.entity_id
_entity_poly.type
_entity_poly.pdbx_seq_one_letter_code
_entity_poly.pdbx_strand_id
1 'polypeptide(L)'
;MEKRRVVITGLGTVNPLGNNTADSWAAARAGKCGIGPITQFDASEFKCKLAGEVKGFDPETVVDKKEARKMARFTLLALGAAAEAIQDSGIDCEAEAENIGVIVSSGIGGLPTIEEQHSRGEEKGMEKVSPYFVPMAIANMAAAQIAIRFGLKGMCTCPVTACAGGTNAVGDAFHRIRDGYEPIMVCGGAESCISPLGIGGFTSMKALSTSTDPDAASLPFDARRGGFVMGEGSGVLVLEELEHAKARGAHIYAEVVGYGANCDAYHFTAPAPGGAGAIGCMKLTLKDGGIAPEQIDHINAHGTGTHMNDSCETAAIHAVFGDHARDIAVVSTKSMTGHLLGGAGGIEAVFTALALRDQFAPPTIHYEQPDPECDLDYVPNVGREMKMEYALSNSLGFGGHNACLAFKKWEG
;
A
#
# COMPACT_ATOMS: atom_id res chain seq x y z
N MET A 1 -6.13 -29.99 7.52
CA MET A 1 -6.42 -29.71 6.10
C MET A 1 -5.10 -29.32 5.44
N GLU A 2 -4.88 -29.76 4.22
CA GLU A 2 -3.75 -29.30 3.42
C GLU A 2 -3.91 -27.79 3.13
N LYS A 3 -2.82 -27.01 3.28
CA LYS A 3 -2.84 -25.58 3.00
C LYS A 3 -3.04 -25.37 1.49
N ARG A 4 -4.00 -24.51 1.10
CA ARG A 4 -4.24 -24.18 -0.30
C ARG A 4 -3.18 -23.19 -0.80
N ARG A 5 -2.81 -23.28 -2.06
CA ARG A 5 -1.98 -22.29 -2.72
C ARG A 5 -2.82 -21.08 -3.14
N VAL A 6 -2.24 -19.88 -3.04
CA VAL A 6 -2.97 -18.63 -3.27
C VAL A 6 -2.25 -17.81 -4.33
N VAL A 7 -2.96 -17.45 -5.38
CA VAL A 7 -2.43 -16.72 -6.54
C VAL A 7 -3.12 -15.37 -6.71
N ILE A 8 -2.44 -14.47 -7.39
CA ILE A 8 -2.97 -13.15 -7.75
C ILE A 8 -3.49 -13.24 -9.17
N THR A 9 -4.79 -13.04 -9.34
CA THR A 9 -5.46 -13.11 -10.65
C THR A 9 -5.93 -11.76 -11.17
N GLY A 10 -5.96 -10.72 -10.35
CA GLY A 10 -6.31 -9.37 -10.76
C GLY A 10 -5.58 -8.30 -9.98
N LEU A 11 -5.23 -7.22 -10.67
CA LEU A 11 -4.55 -6.06 -10.13
C LEU A 11 -5.29 -4.78 -10.49
N GLY A 12 -5.36 -3.82 -9.55
CA GLY A 12 -5.90 -2.50 -9.80
C GLY A 12 -5.28 -1.45 -8.91
N THR A 13 -5.03 -0.26 -9.45
CA THR A 13 -4.48 0.83 -8.65
C THR A 13 -4.84 2.20 -9.20
N VAL A 14 -5.04 3.13 -8.28
CA VAL A 14 -5.17 4.57 -8.54
C VAL A 14 -4.20 5.26 -7.60
N ASN A 15 -3.18 5.92 -8.12
CA ASN A 15 -2.10 6.50 -7.31
C ASN A 15 -1.45 7.71 -8.03
N PRO A 16 -0.49 8.42 -7.42
CA PRO A 16 0.12 9.60 -8.03
C PRO A 16 0.83 9.37 -9.37
N LEU A 17 1.14 8.11 -9.73
CA LEU A 17 1.78 7.75 -11.00
C LEU A 17 0.78 7.46 -12.11
N GLY A 18 -0.47 7.10 -11.79
CA GLY A 18 -1.50 6.76 -12.77
C GLY A 18 -2.82 6.34 -12.15
N ASN A 19 -3.86 6.33 -12.97
CA ASN A 19 -5.22 5.97 -12.58
C ASN A 19 -5.59 4.52 -12.97
N ASN A 20 -4.61 3.73 -13.39
CA ASN A 20 -4.71 2.31 -13.68
C ASN A 20 -3.35 1.63 -13.49
N THR A 21 -3.35 0.31 -13.47
CA THR A 21 -2.17 -0.53 -13.24
C THR A 21 -1.12 -0.37 -14.34
N ALA A 22 -1.53 -0.31 -15.60
CA ALA A 22 -0.61 -0.24 -16.73
C ALA A 22 0.19 1.09 -16.75
N ASP A 23 -0.51 2.21 -16.60
CA ASP A 23 0.12 3.54 -16.57
C ASP A 23 1.00 3.71 -15.32
N SER A 24 0.51 3.26 -14.16
CA SER A 24 1.24 3.32 -12.90
C SER A 24 2.54 2.52 -12.96
N TRP A 25 2.48 1.30 -13.50
CA TRP A 25 3.68 0.46 -13.63
C TRP A 25 4.67 1.00 -14.66
N ALA A 26 4.18 1.48 -15.81
CA ALA A 26 5.03 2.14 -16.81
C ALA A 26 5.75 3.36 -16.23
N ALA A 27 5.05 4.17 -15.43
CA ALA A 27 5.64 5.32 -14.75
C ALA A 27 6.65 4.90 -13.68
N ALA A 28 6.35 3.86 -12.88
CA ALA A 28 7.27 3.34 -11.87
C ALA A 28 8.54 2.77 -12.49
N ARG A 29 8.44 1.99 -13.57
CA ARG A 29 9.61 1.50 -14.34
C ARG A 29 10.47 2.62 -14.90
N ALA A 30 9.85 3.70 -15.33
CA ALA A 30 10.53 4.88 -15.86
C ALA A 30 11.09 5.82 -14.77
N GLY A 31 10.89 5.51 -13.48
CA GLY A 31 11.33 6.37 -12.39
C GLY A 31 10.67 7.74 -12.37
N LYS A 32 9.38 7.85 -12.73
CA LYS A 32 8.66 9.13 -12.73
C LYS A 32 8.31 9.55 -11.31
N CYS A 33 8.53 10.83 -10.99
CA CYS A 33 8.08 11.43 -9.74
C CYS A 33 6.59 11.82 -9.83
N GLY A 34 5.77 11.28 -8.93
CA GLY A 34 4.35 11.64 -8.80
C GLY A 34 4.09 12.75 -7.78
N ILE A 35 5.13 13.20 -7.09
CA ILE A 35 5.05 14.24 -6.06
C ILE A 35 5.01 15.62 -6.72
N GLY A 36 4.24 16.52 -6.14
CA GLY A 36 4.13 17.90 -6.61
C GLY A 36 3.51 18.82 -5.55
N PRO A 37 3.34 20.10 -5.87
CA PRO A 37 2.65 21.04 -4.98
C PRO A 37 1.23 20.56 -4.63
N ILE A 38 0.85 20.74 -3.36
CA ILE A 38 -0.51 20.47 -2.90
C ILE A 38 -1.48 21.38 -3.63
N THR A 39 -2.53 20.79 -4.21
CA THR A 39 -3.59 21.52 -4.94
C THR A 39 -4.97 21.35 -4.31
N GLN A 40 -5.16 20.40 -3.40
CA GLN A 40 -6.44 20.11 -2.75
C GLN A 40 -6.88 21.19 -1.75
N PHE A 41 -5.94 22.00 -1.27
CA PHE A 41 -6.20 23.17 -0.42
C PHE A 41 -5.06 24.19 -0.54
N ASP A 42 -5.24 25.40 -0.03
CA ASP A 42 -4.18 26.41 0.00
C ASP A 42 -3.11 26.07 1.06
N ALA A 43 -1.98 25.55 0.61
CA ALA A 43 -0.84 25.19 1.46
C ALA A 43 0.21 26.30 1.61
N SER A 44 -0.07 27.54 1.21
CA SER A 44 0.91 28.65 1.21
C SER A 44 1.52 28.89 2.59
N GLU A 45 0.72 28.81 3.65
CA GLU A 45 1.13 29.01 5.04
C GLU A 45 1.68 27.73 5.72
N PHE A 46 1.65 26.59 5.04
CA PHE A 46 2.17 25.34 5.61
C PHE A 46 3.67 25.21 5.36
N LYS A 47 4.39 24.58 6.30
CA LYS A 47 5.80 24.21 6.11
C LYS A 47 5.99 23.13 5.06
N CYS A 48 5.09 22.14 5.04
CA CYS A 48 5.07 21.05 4.07
C CYS A 48 4.09 21.40 2.96
N LYS A 49 4.58 21.54 1.74
CA LYS A 49 3.84 22.07 0.58
C LYS A 49 3.71 21.08 -0.56
N LEU A 50 4.30 19.90 -0.40
CA LEU A 50 4.32 18.85 -1.42
C LEU A 50 3.54 17.62 -0.96
N ALA A 51 2.89 16.96 -1.92
CA ALA A 51 2.18 15.70 -1.72
C ALA A 51 2.17 14.86 -3.00
N GLY A 52 1.96 13.56 -2.86
CA GLY A 52 1.62 12.66 -3.95
C GLY A 52 0.11 12.64 -4.17
N GLU A 53 -0.42 13.56 -4.95
CA GLU A 53 -1.86 13.65 -5.26
C GLU A 53 -2.23 12.78 -6.46
N VAL A 54 -3.37 12.12 -6.40
CA VAL A 54 -4.00 11.48 -7.56
C VAL A 54 -4.57 12.55 -8.49
N LYS A 55 -4.12 12.54 -9.73
CA LYS A 55 -4.47 13.53 -10.76
C LYS A 55 -5.40 12.93 -11.81
N GLY A 56 -6.47 13.66 -12.16
CA GLY A 56 -7.34 13.30 -13.27
C GLY A 56 -8.20 12.03 -13.06
N PHE A 57 -8.31 11.51 -11.86
CA PHE A 57 -9.23 10.41 -11.56
C PHE A 57 -10.68 10.91 -11.60
N ASP A 58 -11.49 10.29 -12.46
CA ASP A 58 -12.92 10.55 -12.58
C ASP A 58 -13.70 9.44 -11.87
N PRO A 59 -14.34 9.72 -10.72
CA PRO A 59 -15.14 8.73 -10.03
C PRO A 59 -16.39 8.29 -10.79
N GLU A 60 -16.86 9.07 -11.80
CA GLU A 60 -18.02 8.71 -12.63
C GLU A 60 -17.72 7.49 -13.53
N THR A 61 -16.47 7.08 -13.66
CA THR A 61 -16.08 5.82 -14.33
C THR A 61 -16.52 4.56 -13.55
N VAL A 62 -16.75 4.68 -12.25
CA VAL A 62 -17.07 3.52 -11.38
C VAL A 62 -18.42 3.65 -10.66
N VAL A 63 -18.88 4.86 -10.37
CA VAL A 63 -20.17 5.14 -9.73
C VAL A 63 -20.83 6.35 -10.39
N ASP A 64 -22.15 6.46 -10.38
CA ASP A 64 -22.80 7.67 -10.85
C ASP A 64 -22.52 8.87 -9.92
N LYS A 65 -22.63 10.07 -10.49
CA LYS A 65 -22.35 11.34 -9.81
C LYS A 65 -23.13 11.55 -8.50
N LYS A 66 -24.35 11.00 -8.41
CA LYS A 66 -25.20 11.12 -7.25
C LYS A 66 -24.70 10.24 -6.11
N GLU A 67 -24.26 9.04 -6.42
CA GLU A 67 -23.65 8.11 -5.45
C GLU A 67 -22.25 8.60 -5.03
N ALA A 68 -21.43 9.10 -5.96
CA ALA A 68 -20.11 9.64 -5.65
C ALA A 68 -20.16 10.74 -4.57
N ARG A 69 -21.19 11.58 -4.55
CA ARG A 69 -21.38 12.64 -3.55
C ARG A 69 -21.69 12.13 -2.14
N LYS A 70 -21.98 10.85 -1.98
CA LYS A 70 -22.24 10.19 -0.68
C LYS A 70 -21.02 9.45 -0.15
N MET A 71 -19.89 9.51 -0.83
CA MET A 71 -18.66 8.78 -0.51
C MET A 71 -17.50 9.73 -0.28
N ALA A 72 -16.61 9.39 0.65
CA ALA A 72 -15.36 10.12 0.81
C ALA A 72 -14.37 9.73 -0.30
N ARG A 73 -13.37 10.59 -0.54
CA ARG A 73 -12.39 10.40 -1.62
C ARG A 73 -11.64 9.08 -1.51
N PHE A 74 -11.21 8.65 -0.31
CA PHE A 74 -10.52 7.36 -0.15
C PHE A 74 -11.38 6.17 -0.61
N THR A 75 -12.69 6.22 -0.37
CA THR A 75 -13.65 5.20 -0.83
C THR A 75 -13.76 5.19 -2.35
N LEU A 76 -13.79 6.36 -2.99
CA LEU A 76 -13.85 6.47 -4.45
C LEU A 76 -12.58 5.94 -5.13
N LEU A 77 -11.40 6.24 -4.54
CA LEU A 77 -10.12 5.70 -5.02
C LEU A 77 -10.08 4.16 -4.86
N ALA A 78 -10.59 3.64 -3.72
CA ALA A 78 -10.71 2.20 -3.50
C ALA A 78 -11.62 1.53 -4.53
N LEU A 79 -12.77 2.13 -4.85
CA LEU A 79 -13.68 1.63 -5.87
C LEU A 79 -13.05 1.62 -7.26
N GLY A 80 -12.28 2.67 -7.61
CA GLY A 80 -11.54 2.73 -8.87
C GLY A 80 -10.56 1.58 -9.02
N ALA A 81 -9.71 1.37 -8.02
CA ALA A 81 -8.75 0.28 -7.99
C ALA A 81 -9.43 -1.11 -7.97
N ALA A 82 -10.50 -1.27 -7.17
CA ALA A 82 -11.22 -2.54 -7.10
C ALA A 82 -11.94 -2.88 -8.40
N ALA A 83 -12.52 -1.89 -9.09
CA ALA A 83 -13.17 -2.09 -10.39
C ALA A 83 -12.18 -2.62 -11.43
N GLU A 84 -10.97 -2.03 -11.48
CA GLU A 84 -9.91 -2.51 -12.35
C GLU A 84 -9.47 -3.93 -11.98
N ALA A 85 -9.18 -4.22 -10.69
CA ALA A 85 -8.73 -5.51 -10.25
C ALA A 85 -9.75 -6.63 -10.53
N ILE A 86 -11.03 -6.37 -10.29
CA ILE A 86 -12.13 -7.31 -10.57
C ILE A 86 -12.26 -7.55 -12.08
N GLN A 87 -12.22 -6.49 -12.87
CA GLN A 87 -12.27 -6.61 -14.33
C GLN A 87 -11.07 -7.38 -14.87
N ASP A 88 -9.88 -7.08 -14.40
CA ASP A 88 -8.62 -7.73 -14.79
C ASP A 88 -8.62 -9.22 -14.45
N SER A 89 -9.15 -9.59 -13.26
CA SER A 89 -9.26 -10.99 -12.84
C SER A 89 -10.23 -11.81 -13.68
N GLY A 90 -11.23 -11.18 -14.29
CA GLY A 90 -12.29 -11.84 -15.04
C GLY A 90 -13.20 -12.71 -14.18
N ILE A 91 -13.27 -12.50 -12.86
CA ILE A 91 -14.19 -13.25 -11.98
C ILE A 91 -15.65 -12.84 -12.25
N ASP A 92 -16.55 -13.84 -12.19
CA ASP A 92 -17.99 -13.62 -12.25
C ASP A 92 -18.54 -13.31 -10.85
N CYS A 93 -18.63 -12.01 -10.52
CA CYS A 93 -19.10 -11.56 -9.21
C CYS A 93 -20.55 -11.98 -8.89
N GLU A 94 -21.40 -12.17 -9.89
CA GLU A 94 -22.80 -12.61 -9.68
C GLU A 94 -22.86 -14.10 -9.35
N ALA A 95 -22.17 -14.92 -10.13
CA ALA A 95 -22.12 -16.37 -9.92
C ALA A 95 -21.37 -16.76 -8.63
N GLU A 96 -20.31 -16.00 -8.28
CA GLU A 96 -19.42 -16.30 -7.15
C GLU A 96 -19.69 -15.42 -5.91
N ALA A 97 -20.79 -14.68 -5.87
CA ALA A 97 -21.07 -13.66 -4.85
C ALA A 97 -20.82 -14.12 -3.40
N GLU A 98 -21.26 -15.31 -3.03
CA GLU A 98 -21.11 -15.86 -1.66
C GLU A 98 -19.67 -16.34 -1.36
N ASN A 99 -18.84 -16.52 -2.39
CA ASN A 99 -17.47 -17.03 -2.32
C ASN A 99 -16.42 -15.94 -2.32
N ILE A 100 -16.80 -14.68 -2.58
CA ILE A 100 -15.87 -13.55 -2.68
C ILE A 100 -15.95 -12.68 -1.43
N GLY A 101 -14.86 -12.65 -0.67
CA GLY A 101 -14.71 -11.74 0.46
C GLY A 101 -13.99 -10.44 0.08
N VAL A 102 -14.07 -9.44 0.96
CA VAL A 102 -13.43 -8.13 0.79
C VAL A 102 -12.67 -7.73 2.06
N ILE A 103 -11.37 -7.48 1.95
CA ILE A 103 -10.55 -6.93 3.03
C ILE A 103 -9.77 -5.74 2.50
N VAL A 104 -10.24 -4.52 2.77
CA VAL A 104 -9.55 -3.29 2.32
C VAL A 104 -9.34 -2.35 3.50
N SER A 105 -8.08 -2.00 3.73
CA SER A 105 -7.64 -1.14 4.81
C SER A 105 -7.76 0.34 4.46
N SER A 106 -7.96 1.15 5.50
CA SER A 106 -7.63 2.58 5.51
C SER A 106 -7.09 2.93 6.89
N GLY A 107 -6.04 3.73 6.96
CA GLY A 107 -5.41 4.11 8.23
C GLY A 107 -6.23 5.13 9.01
N ILE A 108 -6.83 6.10 8.33
CA ILE A 108 -7.56 7.22 8.97
C ILE A 108 -9.00 7.33 8.46
N GLY A 109 -9.30 6.83 7.27
CA GLY A 109 -10.61 6.95 6.65
C GLY A 109 -10.90 8.35 6.11
N GLY A 110 -12.12 8.86 6.31
CA GLY A 110 -12.60 10.11 5.71
C GLY A 110 -12.17 11.38 6.44
N LEU A 111 -10.89 11.55 6.78
CA LEU A 111 -10.39 12.73 7.49
C LEU A 111 -10.79 14.07 6.84
N PRO A 112 -10.64 14.29 5.52
CA PRO A 112 -11.11 15.52 4.88
C PRO A 112 -12.61 15.76 5.03
N THR A 113 -13.40 14.69 5.03
CA THR A 113 -14.84 14.77 5.28
C THR A 113 -15.15 15.20 6.73
N ILE A 114 -14.37 14.71 7.70
CA ILE A 114 -14.51 15.11 9.11
C ILE A 114 -14.23 16.61 9.24
N GLU A 115 -13.17 17.12 8.65
CA GLU A 115 -12.82 18.55 8.65
C GLU A 115 -13.93 19.41 8.03
N GLU A 116 -14.36 19.05 6.82
CA GLU A 116 -15.41 19.79 6.10
C GLU A 116 -16.72 19.82 6.89
N GLN A 117 -17.15 18.68 7.41
CA GLN A 117 -18.43 18.59 8.13
C GLN A 117 -18.35 19.21 9.52
N HIS A 118 -17.19 19.20 10.18
CA HIS A 118 -16.97 19.95 11.41
C HIS A 118 -17.10 21.45 11.16
N SER A 119 -16.42 22.01 10.17
CA SER A 119 -16.51 23.42 9.80
C SER A 119 -17.94 23.83 9.45
N ARG A 120 -18.65 22.99 8.70
CA ARG A 120 -20.07 23.21 8.40
C ARG A 120 -20.94 23.21 9.65
N GLY A 121 -20.65 22.30 10.61
CA GLY A 121 -21.37 22.20 11.87
C GLY A 121 -21.17 23.43 12.75
N GLU A 122 -19.94 23.97 12.81
CA GLU A 122 -19.63 25.22 13.52
C GLU A 122 -20.39 26.41 12.95
N GLU A 123 -20.47 26.52 11.62
CA GLU A 123 -21.18 27.63 10.96
C GLU A 123 -22.71 27.55 11.05
N LYS A 124 -23.28 26.34 10.93
CA LYS A 124 -24.72 26.14 10.68
C LYS A 124 -25.45 25.39 11.80
N GLY A 125 -24.69 24.87 12.77
CA GLY A 125 -25.17 23.98 13.82
C GLY A 125 -24.84 22.52 13.53
N MET A 126 -24.42 21.76 14.56
CA MET A 126 -23.92 20.38 14.45
C MET A 126 -24.94 19.39 13.84
N GLU A 127 -26.24 19.66 13.99
CA GLU A 127 -27.29 18.83 13.37
C GLU A 127 -27.52 19.11 11.87
N LYS A 128 -26.75 20.06 11.29
CA LYS A 128 -26.81 20.43 9.86
C LYS A 128 -25.68 19.82 9.03
N VAL A 129 -24.87 18.94 9.62
CA VAL A 129 -23.89 18.14 8.88
C VAL A 129 -24.58 17.20 7.89
N SER A 130 -23.84 16.68 6.93
CA SER A 130 -24.38 15.74 5.93
C SER A 130 -25.04 14.53 6.61
N PRO A 131 -26.20 14.04 6.14
CA PRO A 131 -26.76 12.77 6.61
C PRO A 131 -25.86 11.56 6.26
N TYR A 132 -24.92 11.74 5.34
CA TYR A 132 -23.91 10.74 4.96
C TYR A 132 -22.59 10.91 5.71
N PHE A 133 -22.48 11.87 6.65
CA PHE A 133 -21.23 12.18 7.34
C PHE A 133 -20.59 10.92 7.97
N VAL A 134 -21.33 10.19 8.78
CA VAL A 134 -20.81 9.01 9.48
C VAL A 134 -20.34 7.93 8.48
N PRO A 135 -21.14 7.49 7.50
CA PRO A 135 -20.65 6.55 6.48
C PRO A 135 -19.46 7.07 5.68
N MET A 136 -19.36 8.37 5.42
CA MET A 136 -18.19 8.93 4.70
C MET A 136 -16.93 8.98 5.58
N ALA A 137 -17.07 9.07 6.90
CA ALA A 137 -15.96 9.24 7.82
C ALA A 137 -15.28 7.92 8.21
N ILE A 138 -16.04 6.82 8.37
CA ILE A 138 -15.53 5.57 8.95
C ILE A 138 -14.67 4.77 7.95
N ALA A 139 -13.55 4.25 8.45
CA ALA A 139 -12.50 3.62 7.63
C ALA A 139 -12.96 2.34 6.87
N ASN A 140 -13.92 1.60 7.42
CA ASN A 140 -14.41 0.36 6.81
C ASN A 140 -15.26 0.56 5.55
N MET A 141 -15.60 1.81 5.22
CA MET A 141 -16.51 2.07 4.08
C MET A 141 -15.88 1.83 2.72
N ALA A 142 -14.56 1.83 2.60
CA ALA A 142 -13.90 1.40 1.37
C ALA A 142 -14.23 -0.07 1.05
N ALA A 143 -14.03 -0.97 2.01
CA ALA A 143 -14.37 -2.40 1.87
C ALA A 143 -15.89 -2.60 1.67
N ALA A 144 -16.71 -1.93 2.46
CA ALA A 144 -18.16 -2.06 2.38
C ALA A 144 -18.73 -1.59 1.04
N GLN A 145 -18.25 -0.47 0.50
CA GLN A 145 -18.71 0.06 -0.79
C GLN A 145 -18.27 -0.83 -1.97
N ILE A 146 -17.09 -1.45 -1.90
CA ILE A 146 -16.68 -2.46 -2.87
C ILE A 146 -17.64 -3.65 -2.82
N ALA A 147 -17.91 -4.19 -1.63
CA ALA A 147 -18.84 -5.30 -1.48
C ALA A 147 -20.26 -4.96 -2.00
N ILE A 148 -20.79 -3.78 -1.69
CA ILE A 148 -22.08 -3.30 -2.17
C ILE A 148 -22.10 -3.15 -3.69
N ARG A 149 -21.06 -2.52 -4.25
CA ARG A 149 -20.99 -2.18 -5.69
C ARG A 149 -20.97 -3.43 -6.56
N PHE A 150 -20.26 -4.48 -6.13
CA PHE A 150 -20.06 -5.70 -6.91
C PHE A 150 -20.90 -6.89 -6.40
N GLY A 151 -21.73 -6.68 -5.38
CA GLY A 151 -22.61 -7.73 -4.83
C GLY A 151 -21.88 -8.84 -4.08
N LEU A 152 -20.69 -8.58 -3.53
CA LEU A 152 -19.84 -9.56 -2.87
C LEU A 152 -20.34 -9.84 -1.45
N LYS A 153 -20.58 -11.09 -1.09
CA LYS A 153 -21.28 -11.47 0.14
C LYS A 153 -20.44 -12.34 1.09
N GLY A 154 -19.18 -12.61 0.74
CA GLY A 154 -18.23 -13.22 1.65
C GLY A 154 -17.86 -12.28 2.80
N MET A 155 -16.82 -12.64 3.59
CA MET A 155 -16.35 -11.77 4.67
C MET A 155 -16.00 -10.36 4.17
N CYS A 156 -16.49 -9.31 4.87
CA CYS A 156 -16.14 -7.93 4.57
C CYS A 156 -15.59 -7.25 5.83
N THR A 157 -14.33 -6.79 5.78
CA THR A 157 -13.66 -6.15 6.92
C THR A 157 -12.60 -5.14 6.51
N CYS A 158 -12.13 -4.35 7.48
CA CYS A 158 -11.10 -3.33 7.33
C CYS A 158 -10.14 -3.41 8.52
N PRO A 159 -8.94 -3.99 8.37
CA PRO A 159 -7.91 -3.85 9.39
C PRO A 159 -7.42 -2.39 9.44
N VAL A 160 -7.30 -1.83 10.67
CA VAL A 160 -6.81 -0.48 10.89
C VAL A 160 -5.51 -0.59 11.69
N THR A 161 -4.39 -0.68 10.98
CA THR A 161 -3.02 -0.84 11.54
C THR A 161 -2.08 0.22 10.97
N ALA A 162 -2.59 1.45 10.87
CA ALA A 162 -1.86 2.60 10.31
C ALA A 162 -1.23 2.26 8.93
N CYS A 163 0.07 2.55 8.75
CA CYS A 163 0.77 2.33 7.47
C CYS A 163 0.92 0.85 7.08
N ALA A 164 0.74 -0.09 8.01
CA ALA A 164 0.79 -1.52 7.73
C ALA A 164 -0.55 -2.10 7.25
N GLY A 165 -1.62 -1.30 7.27
CA GLY A 165 -2.99 -1.77 7.06
C GLY A 165 -3.22 -2.46 5.72
N GLY A 166 -2.72 -1.89 4.61
CA GLY A 166 -2.85 -2.51 3.28
C GLY A 166 -2.17 -3.86 3.19
N THR A 167 -0.96 -3.99 3.75
CA THR A 167 -0.21 -5.24 3.83
C THR A 167 -0.92 -6.27 4.71
N ASN A 168 -1.47 -5.86 5.88
CA ASN A 168 -2.31 -6.73 6.70
C ASN A 168 -3.55 -7.20 5.95
N ALA A 169 -4.23 -6.32 5.22
CA ALA A 169 -5.42 -6.68 4.44
C ALA A 169 -5.13 -7.78 3.40
N VAL A 170 -4.01 -7.68 2.68
CA VAL A 170 -3.57 -8.71 1.73
C VAL A 170 -3.17 -10.00 2.45
N GLY A 171 -2.44 -9.89 3.56
CA GLY A 171 -2.00 -11.05 4.35
C GLY A 171 -3.16 -11.81 5.02
N ASP A 172 -4.13 -11.09 5.57
CA ASP A 172 -5.33 -11.69 6.16
C ASP A 172 -6.17 -12.38 5.08
N ALA A 173 -6.32 -11.76 3.89
CA ALA A 173 -6.98 -12.36 2.74
C ALA A 173 -6.26 -13.64 2.27
N PHE A 174 -4.92 -13.61 2.19
CA PHE A 174 -4.11 -14.78 1.89
C PHE A 174 -4.37 -15.93 2.87
N HIS A 175 -4.33 -15.67 4.17
CA HIS A 175 -4.60 -16.69 5.19
C HIS A 175 -6.03 -17.26 5.07
N ARG A 176 -7.03 -16.43 4.78
CA ARG A 176 -8.41 -16.92 4.62
C ARG A 176 -8.54 -17.89 3.47
N ILE A 177 -7.96 -17.61 2.31
CA ILE A 177 -7.98 -18.53 1.17
C ILE A 177 -7.18 -19.80 1.48
N ARG A 178 -5.95 -19.62 1.98
CA ARG A 178 -5.04 -20.72 2.31
C ARG A 178 -5.66 -21.71 3.29
N ASP A 179 -6.35 -21.19 4.30
CA ASP A 179 -6.94 -21.99 5.37
C ASP A 179 -8.38 -22.47 5.02
N GLY A 180 -8.88 -22.15 3.80
CA GLY A 180 -10.07 -22.74 3.21
C GLY A 180 -11.40 -22.10 3.58
N TYR A 181 -11.39 -20.81 3.99
CA TYR A 181 -12.63 -20.08 4.28
C TYR A 181 -13.31 -19.61 3.00
N GLU A 182 -12.73 -18.64 2.28
CA GLU A 182 -13.19 -18.20 0.97
C GLU A 182 -12.21 -18.63 -0.12
N PRO A 183 -12.67 -18.97 -1.35
CA PRO A 183 -11.78 -19.23 -2.47
C PRO A 183 -11.27 -17.97 -3.17
N ILE A 184 -11.93 -16.82 -2.98
CA ILE A 184 -11.61 -15.56 -3.65
C ILE A 184 -11.68 -14.40 -2.65
N MET A 185 -10.69 -13.51 -2.69
CA MET A 185 -10.66 -12.31 -1.86
C MET A 185 -10.26 -11.08 -2.69
N VAL A 186 -11.03 -10.01 -2.59
CA VAL A 186 -10.66 -8.66 -3.04
C VAL A 186 -10.00 -7.96 -1.85
N CYS A 187 -8.72 -7.60 -1.96
CA CYS A 187 -7.97 -7.09 -0.83
C CYS A 187 -6.97 -5.98 -1.20
N GLY A 188 -6.59 -5.18 -0.22
CA GLY A 188 -5.64 -4.09 -0.42
C GLY A 188 -5.84 -2.94 0.55
N GLY A 189 -5.59 -1.71 0.08
CA GLY A 189 -5.74 -0.53 0.93
C GLY A 189 -6.01 0.74 0.15
N ALA A 190 -6.58 1.72 0.82
CA ALA A 190 -6.87 3.04 0.25
C ALA A 190 -6.71 4.14 1.30
N GLU A 191 -6.19 5.29 0.90
CA GLU A 191 -6.08 6.45 1.77
C GLU A 191 -6.22 7.74 0.98
N SER A 192 -6.79 8.78 1.64
CA SER A 192 -6.82 10.14 1.11
C SER A 192 -6.89 11.14 2.28
N CYS A 193 -5.71 11.51 2.80
CA CYS A 193 -5.56 12.38 3.97
C CYS A 193 -4.82 13.67 3.66
N ILE A 194 -4.73 14.07 2.38
CA ILE A 194 -4.13 15.35 1.98
C ILE A 194 -5.14 16.46 2.25
N SER A 195 -5.10 16.98 3.48
CA SER A 195 -6.00 18.01 3.98
C SER A 195 -5.27 18.90 4.98
N PRO A 196 -5.80 20.06 5.35
CA PRO A 196 -5.19 20.94 6.36
C PRO A 196 -4.88 20.21 7.67
N LEU A 197 -5.81 19.44 8.21
CA LEU A 197 -5.61 18.70 9.46
C LEU A 197 -4.63 17.52 9.26
N GLY A 198 -4.72 16.80 8.15
CA GLY A 198 -3.80 15.71 7.83
C GLY A 198 -2.36 16.19 7.69
N ILE A 199 -2.11 17.17 6.83
CA ILE A 199 -0.78 17.77 6.65
C ILE A 199 -0.32 18.46 7.95
N GLY A 200 -1.19 19.22 8.61
CA GLY A 200 -0.88 19.91 9.87
C GLY A 200 -0.50 18.95 11.00
N GLY A 201 -1.26 17.86 11.17
CA GLY A 201 -1.02 16.86 12.19
C GLY A 201 0.34 16.17 12.03
N PHE A 202 0.66 15.68 10.84
CA PHE A 202 1.96 15.06 10.57
C PHE A 202 3.12 16.07 10.56
N THR A 203 2.88 17.34 10.17
CA THR A 203 3.88 18.41 10.28
C THR A 203 4.21 18.71 11.75
N SER A 204 3.22 18.77 12.63
CA SER A 204 3.43 19.02 14.06
C SER A 204 4.25 17.92 14.73
N MET A 205 4.15 16.69 14.24
CA MET A 205 4.97 15.53 14.66
C MET A 205 6.37 15.58 14.05
N LYS A 206 6.70 16.52 13.16
CA LYS A 206 7.95 16.59 12.38
C LYS A 206 8.21 15.32 11.55
N ALA A 207 7.15 14.68 11.06
CA ALA A 207 7.23 13.45 10.29
C ALA A 207 7.32 13.70 8.78
N LEU A 208 6.85 14.87 8.31
CA LEU A 208 6.83 15.21 6.89
C LEU A 208 8.10 15.95 6.44
N SER A 209 8.48 15.70 5.19
CA SER A 209 9.50 16.48 4.49
C SER A 209 9.06 17.94 4.34
N THR A 210 9.97 18.87 4.61
CA THR A 210 9.76 20.31 4.43
C THR A 210 10.39 20.84 3.14
N SER A 211 10.88 19.95 2.27
CA SER A 211 11.40 20.34 0.95
C SER A 211 10.30 21.03 0.14
N THR A 212 10.71 22.00 -0.67
CA THR A 212 9.87 22.66 -1.67
C THR A 212 10.19 22.21 -3.09
N ASP A 213 11.20 21.35 -3.24
CA ASP A 213 11.61 20.73 -4.49
C ASP A 213 11.05 19.30 -4.54
N PRO A 214 10.16 18.97 -5.50
CA PRO A 214 9.63 17.60 -5.65
C PRO A 214 10.72 16.54 -5.80
N ASP A 215 11.84 16.86 -6.46
CA ASP A 215 12.95 15.95 -6.70
C ASP A 215 13.87 15.77 -5.47
N ALA A 216 13.63 16.53 -4.39
CA ALA A 216 14.34 16.45 -3.13
C ALA A 216 13.40 16.30 -1.92
N ALA A 217 12.19 15.78 -2.12
CA ALA A 217 11.18 15.71 -1.06
C ALA A 217 11.05 14.32 -0.44
N SER A 218 10.95 13.27 -1.25
CA SER A 218 10.88 11.88 -0.79
C SER A 218 12.19 11.18 -1.15
N LEU A 219 13.05 10.97 -0.15
CA LEU A 219 14.44 10.51 -0.31
C LEU A 219 14.71 9.23 0.51
N PRO A 220 14.03 8.10 0.25
CA PRO A 220 14.29 6.87 0.98
C PRO A 220 15.77 6.47 0.91
N PHE A 221 16.35 6.14 2.07
CA PHE A 221 17.73 5.68 2.26
C PHE A 221 18.85 6.67 1.92
N ASP A 222 18.55 7.84 1.34
CA ASP A 222 19.53 8.89 1.07
C ASP A 222 19.92 9.64 2.35
N ALA A 223 21.17 10.06 2.49
CA ALA A 223 21.66 10.80 3.67
C ALA A 223 20.92 12.13 3.90
N ARG A 224 20.34 12.74 2.85
CA ARG A 224 19.56 13.98 2.92
C ARG A 224 18.11 13.78 3.37
N ARG A 225 17.64 12.54 3.58
CA ARG A 225 16.25 12.26 3.97
C ARG A 225 15.86 13.04 5.22
N GLY A 226 14.67 13.58 5.27
CA GLY A 226 14.24 14.46 6.36
C GLY A 226 12.76 14.33 6.73
N GLY A 227 12.09 13.28 6.28
CA GLY A 227 10.67 13.05 6.49
C GLY A 227 10.00 12.44 5.26
N PHE A 228 8.82 11.89 5.41
CA PHE A 228 8.08 11.37 4.27
C PHE A 228 7.24 12.45 3.57
N VAL A 229 6.84 12.21 2.34
CA VAL A 229 5.85 13.02 1.63
C VAL A 229 4.52 12.26 1.70
N MET A 230 3.45 12.92 2.15
CA MET A 230 2.12 12.30 2.16
C MET A 230 1.62 12.05 0.75
N GLY A 231 1.09 10.85 0.50
CA GLY A 231 0.43 10.48 -0.74
C GLY A 231 -1.01 10.04 -0.51
N GLU A 232 -1.79 9.96 -1.57
CA GLU A 232 -3.13 9.37 -1.59
C GLU A 232 -3.26 8.34 -2.71
N GLY A 233 -4.21 7.45 -2.61
CA GLY A 233 -4.49 6.44 -3.63
C GLY A 233 -4.99 5.14 -3.07
N SER A 234 -5.02 4.13 -3.92
CA SER A 234 -5.43 2.77 -3.59
C SER A 234 -4.69 1.75 -4.44
N GLY A 235 -4.40 0.60 -3.84
CA GLY A 235 -3.99 -0.62 -4.54
C GLY A 235 -4.84 -1.78 -4.07
N VAL A 236 -5.42 -2.50 -5.02
CA VAL A 236 -6.32 -3.63 -4.78
C VAL A 236 -5.87 -4.82 -5.62
N LEU A 237 -5.90 -6.00 -5.01
CA LEU A 237 -5.60 -7.28 -5.64
C LEU A 237 -6.83 -8.19 -5.54
N VAL A 238 -6.99 -9.07 -6.52
CA VAL A 238 -7.82 -10.25 -6.41
C VAL A 238 -6.91 -11.42 -6.13
N LEU A 239 -7.05 -12.01 -4.95
CA LEU A 239 -6.40 -13.27 -4.56
C LEU A 239 -7.38 -14.42 -4.78
N GLU A 240 -6.86 -15.55 -5.23
CA GLU A 240 -7.68 -16.70 -5.59
C GLU A 240 -6.97 -18.01 -5.23
N GLU A 241 -7.74 -19.01 -4.85
CA GLU A 241 -7.25 -20.38 -4.69
C GLU A 241 -6.75 -20.91 -6.04
N LEU A 242 -5.58 -21.54 -6.05
CA LEU A 242 -4.89 -21.92 -7.29
C LEU A 242 -5.71 -22.83 -8.21
N GLU A 243 -6.34 -23.89 -7.66
CA GLU A 243 -7.09 -24.82 -8.50
C GLU A 243 -8.40 -24.22 -9.01
N HIS A 244 -8.99 -23.29 -8.23
CA HIS A 244 -10.11 -22.47 -8.69
C HIS A 244 -9.68 -21.57 -9.87
N ALA A 245 -8.57 -20.85 -9.73
CA ALA A 245 -8.03 -20.01 -10.80
C ALA A 245 -7.74 -20.79 -12.08
N LYS A 246 -7.11 -21.96 -11.96
CA LYS A 246 -6.82 -22.85 -13.09
C LYS A 246 -8.08 -23.37 -13.77
N ALA A 247 -9.09 -23.77 -12.98
CA ALA A 247 -10.34 -24.35 -13.51
C ALA A 247 -11.09 -23.39 -14.43
N ARG A 248 -10.98 -22.07 -14.19
CA ARG A 248 -11.57 -21.03 -15.03
C ARG A 248 -10.60 -20.40 -16.04
N GLY A 249 -9.34 -20.88 -16.09
CA GLY A 249 -8.32 -20.37 -17.02
C GLY A 249 -7.87 -18.93 -16.72
N ALA A 250 -7.83 -18.54 -15.45
CA ALA A 250 -7.42 -17.21 -15.02
C ALA A 250 -5.98 -16.90 -15.42
N HIS A 251 -5.70 -15.64 -15.76
CA HIS A 251 -4.33 -15.13 -15.77
C HIS A 251 -3.79 -15.06 -14.33
N ILE A 252 -2.53 -15.47 -14.14
CA ILE A 252 -1.89 -15.46 -12.83
C ILE A 252 -0.63 -14.59 -12.90
N TYR A 253 -0.55 -13.58 -12.04
CA TYR A 253 0.59 -12.65 -11.95
C TYR A 253 1.74 -13.19 -11.11
N ALA A 254 1.43 -13.66 -9.93
CA ALA A 254 2.37 -14.20 -8.95
C ALA A 254 1.58 -15.06 -7.92
N GLU A 255 2.31 -15.74 -7.05
CA GLU A 255 1.77 -16.46 -5.92
C GLU A 255 2.09 -15.71 -4.62
N VAL A 256 1.13 -15.57 -3.71
CA VAL A 256 1.38 -15.14 -2.34
C VAL A 256 1.71 -16.37 -1.52
N VAL A 257 2.90 -16.43 -0.95
CA VAL A 257 3.43 -17.66 -0.34
C VAL A 257 3.69 -17.54 1.16
N GLY A 258 3.73 -16.32 1.71
CA GLY A 258 3.95 -16.11 3.13
C GLY A 258 3.46 -14.76 3.62
N TYR A 259 3.08 -14.72 4.89
CA TYR A 259 2.67 -13.51 5.58
C TYR A 259 3.13 -13.54 7.03
N GLY A 260 3.67 -12.42 7.50
CA GLY A 260 4.03 -12.21 8.89
C GLY A 260 3.52 -10.87 9.38
N ALA A 261 3.04 -10.86 10.62
CA ALA A 261 2.67 -9.64 11.31
C ALA A 261 3.04 -9.73 12.78
N ASN A 262 3.47 -8.62 13.34
CA ASN A 262 3.76 -8.49 14.77
C ASN A 262 3.62 -7.04 15.25
N CYS A 263 3.95 -6.79 16.51
CA CYS A 263 3.96 -5.45 17.09
C CYS A 263 5.29 -5.22 17.82
N ASP A 264 5.87 -4.03 17.65
CA ASP A 264 7.06 -3.59 18.41
C ASP A 264 6.81 -3.53 19.91
N ALA A 265 5.58 -3.18 20.32
CA ALA A 265 5.20 -2.94 21.72
C ALA A 265 6.19 -2.01 22.45
N TYR A 266 6.70 -0.99 21.76
CA TYR A 266 7.77 -0.11 22.23
C TYR A 266 7.33 1.35 22.37
N HIS A 267 6.92 1.99 21.26
CA HIS A 267 6.55 3.40 21.22
C HIS A 267 5.46 3.63 20.17
N PHE A 268 4.63 4.68 20.34
CA PHE A 268 3.49 4.91 19.45
C PHE A 268 3.89 5.41 18.04
N THR A 269 5.09 5.97 17.85
CA THR A 269 5.56 6.44 16.51
C THR A 269 6.97 5.99 16.14
N ALA A 270 7.85 5.71 17.11
CA ALA A 270 9.22 5.31 16.84
C ALA A 270 9.34 3.79 16.72
N PRO A 271 10.11 3.26 15.75
CA PRO A 271 10.40 1.84 15.67
C PRO A 271 11.21 1.36 16.89
N ALA A 272 11.10 0.08 17.21
CA ALA A 272 11.93 -0.53 18.24
C ALA A 272 13.42 -0.46 17.85
N PRO A 273 14.33 -0.22 18.81
CA PRO A 273 15.77 -0.11 18.54
C PRO A 273 16.30 -1.31 17.74
N GLY A 274 17.17 -1.02 16.76
CA GLY A 274 17.77 -2.04 15.89
C GLY A 274 16.77 -2.75 14.96
N GLY A 275 15.54 -2.25 14.81
CA GLY A 275 14.53 -2.84 13.94
C GLY A 275 13.98 -4.18 14.45
N ALA A 276 13.97 -4.42 15.77
CA ALA A 276 13.61 -5.71 16.36
C ALA A 276 12.25 -6.27 15.88
N GLY A 277 11.23 -5.40 15.75
CA GLY A 277 9.92 -5.80 15.21
C GLY A 277 9.96 -6.18 13.73
N ALA A 278 10.64 -5.37 12.91
CA ALA A 278 10.81 -5.67 11.48
C ALA A 278 11.57 -6.99 11.26
N ILE A 279 12.63 -7.26 12.05
CA ILE A 279 13.35 -8.55 12.06
C ILE A 279 12.39 -9.71 12.35
N GLY A 280 11.61 -9.58 13.43
CA GLY A 280 10.65 -10.61 13.83
C GLY A 280 9.59 -10.83 12.76
N CYS A 281 9.09 -9.75 12.16
CA CYS A 281 8.06 -9.78 11.11
C CYS A 281 8.57 -10.50 9.85
N MET A 282 9.72 -10.14 9.30
CA MET A 282 10.32 -10.82 8.15
C MET A 282 10.59 -12.30 8.43
N LYS A 283 11.11 -12.63 9.62
CA LYS A 283 11.32 -14.04 10.01
C LYS A 283 10.01 -14.84 10.11
N LEU A 284 8.92 -14.22 10.58
CA LEU A 284 7.60 -14.85 10.58
C LEU A 284 7.10 -15.11 9.16
N THR A 285 7.29 -14.15 8.25
CA THR A 285 6.92 -14.28 6.83
C THR A 285 7.67 -15.43 6.16
N LEU A 286 8.99 -15.48 6.31
CA LEU A 286 9.83 -16.55 5.76
C LEU A 286 9.43 -17.92 6.32
N LYS A 287 9.16 -18.00 7.64
CA LYS A 287 8.69 -19.23 8.29
C LYS A 287 7.32 -19.66 7.76
N ASP A 288 6.38 -18.72 7.59
CA ASP A 288 5.03 -19.03 7.09
C ASP A 288 5.05 -19.58 5.67
N GLY A 289 5.94 -19.01 4.82
CA GLY A 289 6.15 -19.44 3.43
C GLY A 289 7.07 -20.64 3.28
N GLY A 290 7.78 -21.07 4.32
CA GLY A 290 8.81 -22.10 4.22
C GLY A 290 9.98 -21.70 3.31
N ILE A 291 10.32 -20.41 3.29
CA ILE A 291 11.31 -19.79 2.39
C ILE A 291 12.61 -19.62 3.17
N ALA A 292 13.73 -20.04 2.58
CA ALA A 292 15.06 -19.77 3.13
C ALA A 292 15.45 -18.29 2.83
N PRO A 293 16.15 -17.60 3.75
CA PRO A 293 16.55 -16.21 3.54
C PRO A 293 17.31 -15.98 2.23
N GLU A 294 18.12 -16.94 1.80
CA GLU A 294 18.95 -16.88 0.59
C GLU A 294 18.16 -16.95 -0.72
N GLN A 295 16.85 -17.22 -0.64
CA GLN A 295 15.97 -17.28 -1.81
C GLN A 295 15.34 -15.93 -2.16
N ILE A 296 15.48 -14.91 -1.30
CA ILE A 296 14.88 -13.59 -1.54
C ILE A 296 15.76 -12.76 -2.47
N ASP A 297 15.20 -12.35 -3.59
CA ASP A 297 15.89 -11.57 -4.63
C ASP A 297 15.55 -10.08 -4.55
N HIS A 298 14.37 -9.74 -4.04
CA HIS A 298 13.84 -8.39 -4.06
C HIS A 298 13.04 -8.05 -2.80
N ILE A 299 13.16 -6.82 -2.32
CA ILE A 299 12.35 -6.26 -1.22
C ILE A 299 11.79 -4.91 -1.66
N ASN A 300 10.46 -4.80 -1.72
CA ASN A 300 9.79 -3.50 -1.70
C ASN A 300 9.70 -3.07 -0.23
N ALA A 301 10.60 -2.19 0.16
CA ALA A 301 10.78 -1.77 1.54
C ALA A 301 9.69 -0.80 2.01
N HIS A 302 9.53 -0.69 3.32
CA HIS A 302 8.74 0.39 3.87
C HIS A 302 9.34 1.75 3.51
N GLY A 303 10.64 1.95 3.68
CA GLY A 303 11.45 3.01 3.08
C GLY A 303 10.76 4.38 2.97
N THR A 304 10.48 5.04 4.10
CA THR A 304 9.67 6.26 4.12
C THR A 304 10.45 7.54 3.83
N GLY A 305 11.78 7.50 3.83
CA GLY A 305 12.62 8.69 3.79
C GLY A 305 12.72 9.39 5.15
N THR A 306 12.48 8.67 6.25
CA THR A 306 12.74 9.17 7.61
C THR A 306 14.01 8.54 8.17
N HIS A 307 14.79 9.32 8.94
CA HIS A 307 16.09 8.84 9.46
C HIS A 307 15.96 7.52 10.21
N MET A 308 15.04 7.45 11.17
CA MET A 308 14.91 6.28 12.05
C MET A 308 14.37 5.04 11.32
N ASN A 309 13.36 5.21 10.47
CA ASN A 309 12.78 4.07 9.77
C ASN A 309 13.80 3.41 8.84
N ASP A 310 14.44 4.20 7.99
CA ASP A 310 15.28 3.67 6.92
C ASP A 310 16.54 2.98 7.47
N SER A 311 17.17 3.55 8.50
CA SER A 311 18.30 2.91 9.17
C SER A 311 17.89 1.65 9.95
N CYS A 312 16.73 1.67 10.64
CA CYS A 312 16.22 0.49 11.34
C CYS A 312 15.83 -0.64 10.37
N GLU A 313 15.21 -0.31 9.22
CA GLU A 313 14.84 -1.30 8.22
C GLU A 313 16.08 -1.90 7.55
N THR A 314 17.10 -1.09 7.23
CA THR A 314 18.39 -1.57 6.73
C THR A 314 19.06 -2.53 7.70
N ALA A 315 19.13 -2.16 9.00
CA ALA A 315 19.66 -3.03 10.05
C ALA A 315 18.85 -4.33 10.18
N ALA A 316 17.53 -4.26 10.04
CA ALA A 316 16.68 -5.45 10.08
C ALA A 316 16.92 -6.39 8.89
N ILE A 317 17.11 -5.86 7.69
CA ILE A 317 17.43 -6.65 6.50
C ILE A 317 18.79 -7.35 6.69
N HIS A 318 19.82 -6.67 7.16
CA HIS A 318 21.11 -7.29 7.50
C HIS A 318 20.95 -8.41 8.54
N ALA A 319 20.16 -8.19 9.59
CA ALA A 319 19.97 -9.17 10.66
C ALA A 319 19.19 -10.42 10.23
N VAL A 320 18.35 -10.32 9.21
CA VAL A 320 17.58 -11.45 8.66
C VAL A 320 18.37 -12.22 7.61
N PHE A 321 19.03 -11.50 6.69
CA PHE A 321 19.63 -12.07 5.47
C PHE A 321 21.15 -12.25 5.54
N GLY A 322 21.82 -11.70 6.58
CA GLY A 322 23.28 -11.82 6.73
C GLY A 322 24.02 -11.26 5.53
N ASP A 323 24.99 -12.03 5.02
CA ASP A 323 25.78 -11.61 3.85
C ASP A 323 24.94 -11.50 2.58
N HIS A 324 23.88 -12.30 2.46
CA HIS A 324 22.95 -12.26 1.31
C HIS A 324 22.16 -10.93 1.19
N ALA A 325 22.08 -10.15 2.27
CA ALA A 325 21.42 -8.83 2.22
C ALA A 325 21.97 -7.90 1.12
N ARG A 326 23.26 -8.07 0.73
CA ARG A 326 23.92 -7.26 -0.29
C ARG A 326 23.59 -7.68 -1.72
N ASP A 327 23.02 -8.88 -1.90
CA ASP A 327 22.60 -9.41 -3.20
C ASP A 327 21.12 -9.11 -3.48
N ILE A 328 20.37 -8.63 -2.47
CA ILE A 328 18.95 -8.31 -2.59
C ILE A 328 18.78 -6.90 -3.17
N ALA A 329 17.94 -6.77 -4.21
CA ALA A 329 17.49 -5.48 -4.71
C ALA A 329 16.42 -4.90 -3.77
N VAL A 330 16.79 -3.94 -2.95
CA VAL A 330 15.88 -3.24 -2.02
C VAL A 330 15.39 -1.95 -2.67
N VAL A 331 14.09 -1.74 -2.78
CA VAL A 331 13.56 -0.50 -3.37
C VAL A 331 12.53 0.15 -2.46
N SER A 332 12.37 1.46 -2.59
CA SER A 332 11.20 2.14 -2.05
C SER A 332 10.48 2.91 -3.15
N THR A 333 9.32 2.40 -3.54
CA THR A 333 8.43 3.07 -4.49
C THR A 333 7.83 4.36 -3.94
N LYS A 334 7.93 4.60 -2.62
CA LYS A 334 7.54 5.86 -1.98
C LYS A 334 8.41 7.04 -2.42
N SER A 335 9.60 6.80 -2.99
CA SER A 335 10.37 7.86 -3.65
C SER A 335 9.60 8.51 -4.79
N MET A 336 8.70 7.74 -5.44
CA MET A 336 7.89 8.16 -6.59
C MET A 336 6.46 8.57 -6.21
N THR A 337 5.82 7.82 -5.32
CA THR A 337 4.39 7.99 -4.99
C THR A 337 4.14 8.85 -3.76
N GLY A 338 5.17 9.08 -2.93
CA GLY A 338 4.95 9.46 -1.54
C GLY A 338 4.39 8.28 -0.73
N HIS A 339 4.04 8.53 0.52
CA HIS A 339 3.55 7.53 1.46
C HIS A 339 2.01 7.59 1.56
N LEU A 340 1.32 6.58 1.06
CA LEU A 340 -0.15 6.49 1.04
C LEU A 340 -0.73 5.94 2.36
N LEU A 341 -0.01 5.98 3.46
CA LEU A 341 -0.45 5.50 4.78
C LEU A 341 -1.08 4.11 4.69
N GLY A 342 -2.38 3.96 5.05
CA GLY A 342 -3.09 2.69 4.98
C GLY A 342 -3.26 2.11 3.58
N GLY A 343 -3.14 2.94 2.53
CA GLY A 343 -3.15 2.52 1.13
C GLY A 343 -1.81 1.99 0.62
N ALA A 344 -0.70 2.32 1.30
CA ALA A 344 0.66 2.04 0.82
C ALA A 344 0.91 0.55 0.53
N GLY A 345 0.60 -0.32 1.48
CA GLY A 345 0.83 -1.76 1.32
C GLY A 345 0.06 -2.39 0.15
N GLY A 346 -1.09 -1.84 -0.22
CA GLY A 346 -1.85 -2.28 -1.39
C GLY A 346 -1.14 -2.00 -2.70
N ILE A 347 -0.68 -0.75 -2.93
CA ILE A 347 0.04 -0.41 -4.16
C ILE A 347 1.42 -1.09 -4.23
N GLU A 348 2.09 -1.26 -3.10
CA GLU A 348 3.37 -1.93 -3.00
C GLU A 348 3.24 -3.43 -3.33
N ALA A 349 2.16 -4.08 -2.91
CA ALA A 349 1.85 -5.45 -3.30
C ALA A 349 1.58 -5.57 -4.82
N VAL A 350 0.85 -4.60 -5.43
CA VAL A 350 0.66 -4.53 -6.88
C VAL A 350 2.00 -4.40 -7.60
N PHE A 351 2.86 -3.46 -7.18
CA PHE A 351 4.16 -3.26 -7.82
C PHE A 351 5.11 -4.44 -7.61
N THR A 352 5.07 -5.12 -6.46
CA THR A 352 5.88 -6.31 -6.20
C THR A 352 5.46 -7.49 -7.10
N ALA A 353 4.15 -7.70 -7.28
CA ALA A 353 3.66 -8.72 -8.21
C ALA A 353 4.08 -8.44 -9.66
N LEU A 354 4.03 -7.18 -10.08
CA LEU A 354 4.46 -6.76 -11.42
C LEU A 354 5.98 -6.84 -11.60
N ALA A 355 6.77 -6.55 -10.56
CA ALA A 355 8.22 -6.71 -10.59
C ALA A 355 8.61 -8.18 -10.82
N LEU A 356 7.96 -9.12 -10.13
CA LEU A 356 8.15 -10.55 -10.34
C LEU A 356 7.70 -11.02 -11.72
N ARG A 357 6.55 -10.56 -12.22
CA ARG A 357 6.06 -10.91 -13.57
C ARG A 357 7.04 -10.46 -14.66
N ASP A 358 7.47 -9.19 -14.57
CA ASP A 358 8.29 -8.56 -15.61
C ASP A 358 9.78 -8.75 -15.39
N GLN A 359 10.19 -9.39 -14.27
CA GLN A 359 11.60 -9.58 -13.90
C GLN A 359 12.37 -8.26 -13.90
N PHE A 360 11.77 -7.22 -13.30
CA PHE A 360 12.28 -5.85 -13.30
C PHE A 360 12.17 -5.22 -11.92
N ALA A 361 13.31 -4.79 -11.36
CA ALA A 361 13.34 -4.00 -10.13
C ALA A 361 13.17 -2.51 -10.47
N PRO A 362 12.08 -1.85 -10.01
CA PRO A 362 11.89 -0.41 -10.23
C PRO A 362 12.92 0.38 -9.40
N PRO A 363 13.21 1.64 -9.76
CA PRO A 363 14.21 2.42 -9.03
C PRO A 363 13.68 3.00 -7.72
N THR A 364 14.58 3.23 -6.78
CA THR A 364 14.44 4.27 -5.75
C THR A 364 15.02 5.55 -6.34
N ILE A 365 14.16 6.52 -6.67
CA ILE A 365 14.59 7.75 -7.36
C ILE A 365 15.15 8.80 -6.38
N HIS A 366 15.89 9.77 -6.91
CA HIS A 366 16.50 10.91 -6.20
C HIS A 366 17.58 10.50 -5.17
N TYR A 367 18.14 9.29 -5.30
CA TYR A 367 19.24 8.82 -4.48
C TYR A 367 20.57 9.39 -4.98
N GLU A 368 21.21 10.27 -4.19
CA GLU A 368 22.44 10.96 -4.57
C GLU A 368 23.54 10.85 -3.52
N GLN A 369 23.18 10.82 -2.23
CA GLN A 369 24.14 10.79 -1.14
C GLN A 369 24.00 9.52 -0.31
N PRO A 370 24.96 8.58 -0.46
CA PRO A 370 24.97 7.37 0.37
C PRO A 370 25.04 7.68 1.87
N ASP A 371 24.27 6.94 2.65
CA ASP A 371 24.30 6.98 4.10
C ASP A 371 24.98 5.70 4.63
N PRO A 372 26.03 5.81 5.49
CA PRO A 372 26.67 4.63 6.07
C PRO A 372 25.74 3.70 6.87
N GLU A 373 24.61 4.22 7.37
CA GLU A 373 23.57 3.42 8.06
C GLU A 373 22.60 2.73 7.08
N CYS A 374 22.69 3.06 5.77
CA CYS A 374 21.86 2.54 4.71
C CYS A 374 22.77 2.07 3.56
N ASP A 375 23.42 0.90 3.71
CA ASP A 375 24.51 0.40 2.86
C ASP A 375 24.13 -0.76 1.94
N LEU A 376 22.83 -0.92 1.63
CA LEU A 376 22.31 -1.96 0.71
C LEU A 376 22.19 -1.46 -0.73
N ASP A 377 21.82 -2.36 -1.63
CA ASP A 377 21.52 -2.00 -3.03
C ASP A 377 20.08 -1.48 -3.13
N TYR A 378 19.89 -0.18 -3.16
CA TYR A 378 18.58 0.47 -3.24
C TYR A 378 18.08 0.70 -4.66
N VAL A 379 18.71 0.10 -5.67
CA VAL A 379 18.41 0.29 -7.10
C VAL A 379 18.33 1.80 -7.43
N PRO A 380 19.42 2.56 -7.26
CA PRO A 380 19.39 4.00 -7.29
C PRO A 380 19.05 4.56 -8.66
N ASN A 381 18.03 5.40 -8.74
CA ASN A 381 17.61 6.25 -9.85
C ASN A 381 17.19 5.56 -11.15
N VAL A 382 17.74 4.40 -11.49
CA VAL A 382 17.43 3.67 -12.72
C VAL A 382 17.07 2.22 -12.38
N GLY A 383 15.86 1.82 -12.73
CA GLY A 383 15.43 0.43 -12.60
C GLY A 383 16.20 -0.52 -13.52
N ARG A 384 16.20 -1.79 -13.21
CA ARG A 384 16.95 -2.80 -13.98
C ARG A 384 16.22 -4.13 -14.11
N GLU A 385 16.47 -4.82 -15.21
CA GLU A 385 16.11 -6.21 -15.38
C GLU A 385 16.97 -7.08 -14.45
N MET A 386 16.35 -8.02 -13.75
CA MET A 386 17.02 -9.01 -12.92
C MET A 386 16.15 -10.25 -12.74
N LYS A 387 16.80 -11.40 -12.57
CA LYS A 387 16.05 -12.63 -12.23
C LYS A 387 15.57 -12.54 -10.80
N MET A 388 14.28 -12.79 -10.60
CA MET A 388 13.62 -12.81 -9.30
C MET A 388 12.70 -14.02 -9.21
N GLU A 389 12.88 -14.82 -8.18
CA GLU A 389 11.96 -15.92 -7.85
C GLU A 389 11.07 -15.55 -6.68
N TYR A 390 11.65 -14.91 -5.64
CA TYR A 390 10.92 -14.48 -4.46
C TYR A 390 11.13 -13.00 -4.16
N ALA A 391 10.06 -12.35 -3.75
CA ALA A 391 10.10 -10.96 -3.31
C ALA A 391 9.34 -10.76 -1.98
N LEU A 392 9.79 -9.79 -1.19
CA LEU A 392 9.07 -9.32 0.00
C LEU A 392 8.48 -7.93 -0.22
N SER A 393 7.40 -7.63 0.51
CA SER A 393 6.87 -6.28 0.66
C SER A 393 6.69 -5.99 2.15
N ASN A 394 7.41 -4.98 2.65
CA ASN A 394 7.43 -4.60 4.07
C ASN A 394 6.57 -3.37 4.34
N SER A 395 5.85 -3.39 5.45
CA SER A 395 5.15 -2.21 5.97
C SER A 395 5.35 -2.09 7.48
N LEU A 396 5.80 -0.91 7.92
CA LEU A 396 6.07 -0.60 9.32
C LEU A 396 5.19 0.60 9.70
N GLY A 397 4.25 0.41 10.63
CA GLY A 397 3.22 1.41 10.95
C GLY A 397 3.34 2.00 12.35
N PHE A 398 2.83 3.20 12.52
CA PHE A 398 2.63 3.80 13.84
C PHE A 398 1.82 2.85 14.74
N GLY A 399 2.10 2.87 16.04
CA GLY A 399 1.62 1.87 16.98
C GLY A 399 2.54 0.64 17.07
N GLY A 400 3.64 0.63 16.28
CA GLY A 400 4.57 -0.50 16.19
C GLY A 400 4.03 -1.67 15.37
N HIS A 401 3.06 -1.43 14.51
CA HIS A 401 2.51 -2.46 13.61
C HIS A 401 3.50 -2.78 12.50
N ASN A 402 3.91 -4.02 12.39
CA ASN A 402 4.76 -4.51 11.31
C ASN A 402 4.02 -5.59 10.54
N ALA A 403 4.08 -5.53 9.22
CA ALA A 403 3.52 -6.53 8.32
C ALA A 403 4.47 -6.75 7.14
N CYS A 404 4.60 -8.00 6.70
CA CYS A 404 5.44 -8.38 5.58
C CYS A 404 4.75 -9.50 4.78
N LEU A 405 4.72 -9.36 3.46
CA LEU A 405 4.25 -10.37 2.52
C LEU A 405 5.41 -10.97 1.75
N ALA A 406 5.32 -12.26 1.46
CA ALA A 406 6.22 -12.94 0.53
C ALA A 406 5.46 -13.37 -0.72
N PHE A 407 6.04 -13.06 -1.86
CA PHE A 407 5.53 -13.40 -3.18
C PHE A 407 6.51 -14.32 -3.89
N LYS A 408 5.97 -15.20 -4.72
CA LYS A 408 6.75 -16.07 -5.60
C LYS A 408 6.35 -15.83 -7.05
N LYS A 409 7.32 -15.81 -7.94
CA LYS A 409 7.11 -15.80 -9.39
C LYS A 409 6.21 -16.96 -9.81
N TRP A 410 5.24 -16.67 -10.66
CA TRP A 410 4.44 -17.69 -11.30
C TRP A 410 5.19 -18.27 -12.52
N GLU A 411 5.26 -19.59 -12.61
CA GLU A 411 6.00 -20.29 -13.69
C GLU A 411 5.09 -20.97 -14.73
N GLY A 412 3.74 -20.82 -14.58
CA GLY A 412 2.78 -21.44 -15.49
C GLY A 412 2.23 -22.77 -14.98
#